data_8cd92182b164cf5e049a95814cf5a9d0
#
_entry.id   8cd92182b164cf5e049a95814cf5a9d0
#
_cell.length_a   1.000
_cell.length_b   1.000
_cell.length_c   1.000
_cell.angle_alpha   90.00
_cell.angle_beta   90.00
_cell.angle_gamma   90.00
#
_symmetry.space_group_name_H-M   'P 1'
#
loop_
_entity.id
_entity.type
_entity.pdbx_description
1 polymer ?
#
loop_
_entity_poly.entity_id
_entity_poly.type
_entity_poly.pdbx_seq_one_letter_code
_entity_poly.pdbx_strand_id
1 'polypeptide(L)'
;MAIDSSASLPLSWPRRHPGKLVLLAALALLLIFGAPKSPVFAALYEWSPALAVGFGQNILISLLAIAIGSLLGLLIGALAVSPLWITRLPARIWVQVFRNAPWLVLIYFTTYVFPFELHIGKSWIAFPDWVKVTIGLASPASANVAEIFRGAIGSIPSTQWEASRSLAFTRGQIFRSIILPQCFKRMLPPWMNLYAVITMGTALASLVGVHDLIDTAQIASNTVNLTGFTVLIYFSVLALFFAYCYPISRITQFLERRYAFS
;
A
#
# COMPACT_ATOMS: atom_id res chain seq x y z
N MET A 1 6.43 -14.35 51.67
CA MET A 1 7.26 -13.36 50.99
C MET A 1 6.71 -13.18 49.60
N ALA A 2 5.79 -12.23 49.44
CA ALA A 2 5.05 -11.99 48.18
C ALA A 2 5.86 -10.98 47.37
N ILE A 3 6.22 -11.37 46.16
CA ILE A 3 6.91 -10.50 45.17
C ILE A 3 5.81 -9.67 44.51
N ASP A 4 5.82 -8.37 44.80
CA ASP A 4 4.95 -7.37 44.22
C ASP A 4 5.37 -7.12 42.75
N SER A 5 4.58 -7.60 41.77
CA SER A 5 4.84 -7.52 40.33
C SER A 5 4.14 -6.34 39.64
N SER A 6 3.89 -5.24 40.35
CA SER A 6 3.19 -4.07 39.80
C SER A 6 4.09 -2.88 39.45
N ALA A 7 5.32 -3.12 38.98
CA ALA A 7 6.14 -2.06 38.39
C ALA A 7 5.87 -1.97 36.88
N SER A 8 4.69 -1.48 36.48
CA SER A 8 4.46 -1.00 35.11
C SER A 8 5.26 0.29 34.90
N LEU A 9 6.41 0.18 34.26
CA LEU A 9 7.16 1.33 33.76
C LEU A 9 6.23 2.14 32.81
N PRO A 10 6.01 3.43 33.07
CA PRO A 10 5.33 4.26 32.10
C PRO A 10 6.26 4.51 30.92
N LEU A 11 6.18 3.70 29.87
CA LEU A 11 6.76 4.03 28.57
C LEU A 11 5.99 5.23 28.00
N SER A 12 6.18 6.41 28.57
CA SER A 12 5.86 7.67 27.94
C SER A 12 6.89 7.94 26.84
N TRP A 13 6.72 7.25 25.70
CA TRP A 13 7.49 7.58 24.50
C TRP A 13 7.22 9.04 24.17
N PRO A 14 8.24 9.92 24.11
CA PRO A 14 8.04 11.33 23.81
C PRO A 14 7.32 11.42 22.47
N ARG A 15 6.22 12.21 22.42
CA ARG A 15 5.48 12.51 21.18
C ARG A 15 6.45 13.21 20.23
N ARG A 16 7.26 12.46 19.51
CA ARG A 16 8.13 12.97 18.46
C ARG A 16 7.21 13.52 17.38
N HIS A 17 7.25 14.82 17.16
CA HIS A 17 6.54 15.48 16.08
C HIS A 17 7.30 15.19 14.78
N PRO A 18 6.89 14.19 13.95
CA PRO A 18 7.64 13.82 12.75
C PRO A 18 7.73 14.99 11.76
N GLY A 19 6.76 15.92 11.78
CA GLY A 19 6.81 17.14 10.99
C GLY A 19 8.00 18.05 11.33
N LYS A 20 8.44 18.08 12.60
CA LYS A 20 9.65 18.85 12.98
C LYS A 20 10.92 18.21 12.45
N LEU A 21 10.99 16.87 12.38
CA LEU A 21 12.13 16.16 11.80
C LEU A 21 12.23 16.38 10.29
N VAL A 22 11.11 16.37 9.57
CA VAL A 22 11.06 16.69 8.14
C VAL A 22 11.45 18.14 7.89
N LEU A 23 10.96 19.06 8.72
CA LEU A 23 11.29 20.49 8.61
C LEU A 23 12.76 20.75 8.93
N LEU A 24 13.33 20.07 9.92
CA LEU A 24 14.76 20.12 10.24
C LEU A 24 15.62 19.51 9.12
N ALA A 25 15.18 18.40 8.52
CA ALA A 25 15.88 17.80 7.40
C ALA A 25 15.82 18.69 6.14
N ALA A 26 14.66 19.29 5.85
CA ALA A 26 14.53 20.28 4.77
C ALA A 26 15.39 21.53 5.02
N LEU A 27 15.42 22.04 6.25
CA LEU A 27 16.26 23.16 6.63
C LEU A 27 17.76 22.80 6.54
N ALA A 28 18.15 21.62 6.99
CA ALA A 28 19.52 21.12 6.88
C ALA A 28 19.96 21.00 5.41
N LEU A 29 19.08 20.54 4.52
CA LEU A 29 19.34 20.50 3.07
C LEU A 29 19.49 21.91 2.49
N LEU A 30 18.62 22.85 2.86
CA LEU A 30 18.77 24.25 2.46
C LEU A 30 20.10 24.85 2.93
N LEU A 31 20.56 24.52 4.13
CA LEU A 31 21.83 24.97 4.67
C LEU A 31 23.05 24.28 4.03
N ILE A 32 22.94 22.98 3.70
CA ILE A 32 24.03 22.21 3.08
C ILE A 32 24.23 22.59 1.60
N PHE A 33 23.15 22.80 0.87
CA PHE A 33 23.21 23.06 -0.59
C PHE A 33 23.15 24.53 -0.98
N GLY A 34 22.99 25.44 0.00
CA GLY A 34 23.09 26.90 -0.22
C GLY A 34 21.85 27.53 -0.88
N ALA A 35 21.97 28.79 -1.21
CA ALA A 35 20.87 29.61 -1.72
C ALA A 35 20.26 29.05 -3.05
N PRO A 36 18.98 29.37 -3.36
CA PRO A 36 18.28 28.93 -4.56
C PRO A 36 18.93 29.26 -5.91
N LYS A 37 20.03 30.00 -5.91
CA LYS A 37 20.87 30.33 -7.09
C LYS A 37 21.94 29.25 -7.40
N SER A 38 22.04 28.17 -6.61
CA SER A 38 23.01 27.11 -6.92
C SER A 38 22.54 26.32 -8.15
N PRO A 39 23.48 25.84 -9.00
CA PRO A 39 23.15 25.06 -10.19
C PRO A 39 22.36 23.77 -9.86
N VAL A 40 22.50 23.28 -8.63
CA VAL A 40 21.80 22.08 -8.12
C VAL A 40 20.30 22.33 -8.00
N PHE A 41 19.88 23.49 -7.47
CA PHE A 41 18.46 23.82 -7.36
C PHE A 41 17.83 24.19 -8.71
N ALA A 42 18.61 24.87 -9.59
CA ALA A 42 18.16 25.16 -10.94
C ALA A 42 17.86 23.86 -11.72
N ALA A 43 18.75 22.87 -11.63
CA ALA A 43 18.54 21.56 -12.24
C ALA A 43 17.31 20.84 -11.63
N LEU A 44 17.11 20.89 -10.29
CA LEU A 44 15.93 20.28 -9.67
C LEU A 44 14.62 20.92 -10.16
N TYR A 45 14.62 22.25 -10.33
CA TYR A 45 13.47 22.96 -10.87
C TYR A 45 13.18 22.57 -12.32
N GLU A 46 14.21 22.42 -13.15
CA GLU A 46 14.08 21.97 -14.53
C GLU A 46 13.49 20.56 -14.64
N TRP A 47 13.92 19.65 -13.76
CA TRP A 47 13.43 18.25 -13.73
C TRP A 47 12.11 18.07 -12.98
N SER A 48 11.62 19.09 -12.26
CA SER A 48 10.42 18.97 -11.43
C SER A 48 9.15 18.55 -12.20
N PRO A 49 8.89 18.98 -13.47
CA PRO A 49 7.72 18.50 -14.21
C PRO A 49 7.81 17.00 -14.55
N ALA A 50 9.00 16.53 -14.95
CA ALA A 50 9.22 15.12 -15.25
C ALA A 50 9.06 14.25 -13.98
N LEU A 51 9.59 14.69 -12.85
CA LEU A 51 9.39 14.03 -11.55
C LEU A 51 7.92 13.97 -11.15
N ALA A 52 7.15 15.03 -11.40
CA ALA A 52 5.71 15.05 -11.13
C ALA A 52 4.95 14.04 -11.99
N VAL A 53 5.30 13.90 -13.26
CA VAL A 53 4.73 12.89 -14.16
C VAL A 53 5.09 11.48 -13.68
N GLY A 54 6.36 11.23 -13.39
CA GLY A 54 6.81 9.94 -12.85
C GLY A 54 6.11 9.57 -11.53
N PHE A 55 5.91 10.54 -10.64
CA PHE A 55 5.15 10.35 -9.41
C PHE A 55 3.67 10.06 -9.68
N GLY A 56 3.07 10.76 -10.65
CA GLY A 56 1.72 10.47 -11.13
C GLY A 56 1.56 9.03 -11.59
N GLN A 57 2.58 8.48 -12.26
CA GLN A 57 2.61 7.07 -12.67
C GLN A 57 2.62 6.11 -11.47
N ASN A 58 3.41 6.39 -10.42
CA ASN A 58 3.38 5.60 -9.18
C ASN A 58 1.99 5.64 -8.51
N ILE A 59 1.35 6.81 -8.44
CA ILE A 59 0.00 6.95 -7.89
C ILE A 59 -1.01 6.16 -8.71
N LEU A 60 -0.97 6.25 -10.05
CA LEU A 60 -1.86 5.51 -10.94
C LEU A 60 -1.73 4.00 -10.72
N ILE A 61 -0.50 3.47 -10.73
CA ILE A 61 -0.22 2.05 -10.50
C ILE A 61 -0.76 1.63 -9.12
N SER A 62 -0.51 2.41 -8.07
CA SER A 62 -0.95 2.07 -6.71
C SER A 62 -2.47 2.05 -6.56
N LEU A 63 -3.17 3.03 -7.17
CA LEU A 63 -4.64 3.09 -7.15
C LEU A 63 -5.27 1.92 -7.91
N LEU A 64 -4.74 1.59 -9.08
CA LEU A 64 -5.23 0.44 -9.85
C LEU A 64 -4.91 -0.88 -9.15
N ALA A 65 -3.71 -1.04 -8.60
CA ALA A 65 -3.31 -2.24 -7.89
C ALA A 65 -4.19 -2.49 -6.65
N ILE A 66 -4.47 -1.44 -5.84
CA ILE A 66 -5.34 -1.60 -4.67
C ILE A 66 -6.80 -1.80 -5.07
N ALA A 67 -7.29 -1.17 -6.14
CA ALA A 67 -8.65 -1.35 -6.61
C ALA A 67 -8.89 -2.79 -7.11
N ILE A 68 -8.04 -3.28 -8.02
CA ILE A 68 -8.10 -4.66 -8.53
C ILE A 68 -7.89 -5.65 -7.38
N GLY A 69 -6.87 -5.40 -6.54
CA GLY A 69 -6.56 -6.22 -5.37
C GLY A 69 -7.71 -6.28 -4.37
N SER A 70 -8.45 -5.18 -4.18
CA SER A 70 -9.62 -5.14 -3.29
C SER A 70 -10.79 -5.96 -3.85
N LEU A 71 -11.10 -5.81 -5.12
CA LEU A 71 -12.18 -6.58 -5.77
C LEU A 71 -11.89 -8.09 -5.71
N LEU A 72 -10.71 -8.49 -6.15
CA LEU A 72 -10.28 -9.89 -6.11
C LEU A 72 -10.15 -10.40 -4.67
N GLY A 73 -9.60 -9.58 -3.77
CA GLY A 73 -9.38 -9.95 -2.38
C GLY A 73 -10.68 -10.17 -1.60
N LEU A 74 -11.71 -9.35 -1.83
CA LEU A 74 -13.03 -9.57 -1.23
C LEU A 74 -13.67 -10.87 -1.72
N LEU A 75 -13.55 -11.17 -3.03
CA LEU A 75 -14.02 -12.42 -3.59
C LEU A 75 -13.27 -13.63 -2.99
N ILE A 76 -11.94 -13.58 -3.00
CA ILE A 76 -11.09 -14.65 -2.43
C ILE A 76 -11.35 -14.81 -0.93
N GLY A 77 -11.50 -13.71 -0.19
CA GLY A 77 -11.84 -13.72 1.23
C GLY A 77 -13.20 -14.36 1.50
N ALA A 78 -14.21 -14.04 0.69
CA ALA A 78 -15.53 -14.67 0.79
C ALA A 78 -15.45 -16.20 0.51
N LEU A 79 -14.68 -16.61 -0.50
CA LEU A 79 -14.44 -18.03 -0.79
C LEU A 79 -13.65 -18.72 0.33
N ALA A 80 -12.69 -18.03 0.95
CA ALA A 80 -11.85 -18.58 2.02
C ALA A 80 -12.62 -18.84 3.33
N VAL A 81 -13.74 -18.14 3.57
CA VAL A 81 -14.64 -18.36 4.71
C VAL A 81 -15.83 -19.26 4.38
N SER A 82 -15.96 -19.72 3.13
CA SER A 82 -17.02 -20.62 2.69
C SER A 82 -17.00 -21.95 3.46
N PRO A 83 -18.17 -22.56 3.75
CA PRO A 83 -18.25 -23.90 4.33
C PRO A 83 -17.76 -24.99 3.36
N LEU A 84 -17.82 -24.73 2.04
CA LEU A 84 -17.42 -25.68 1.00
C LEU A 84 -15.89 -25.76 0.90
N TRP A 85 -15.32 -26.93 1.14
CA TRP A 85 -13.87 -27.14 1.08
C TRP A 85 -13.30 -26.92 -0.33
N ILE A 86 -14.08 -27.24 -1.38
CA ILE A 86 -13.68 -27.10 -2.80
C ILE A 86 -13.38 -25.63 -3.16
N THR A 87 -14.13 -24.66 -2.61
CA THR A 87 -13.90 -23.23 -2.83
C THR A 87 -12.91 -22.65 -1.82
N ARG A 88 -12.94 -23.15 -0.60
CA ARG A 88 -12.10 -22.68 0.50
C ARG A 88 -10.63 -23.02 0.31
N LEU A 89 -10.31 -24.23 -0.18
CA LEU A 89 -8.93 -24.69 -0.30
C LEU A 89 -8.13 -23.84 -1.30
N PRO A 90 -8.56 -23.66 -2.58
CA PRO A 90 -7.82 -22.84 -3.52
C PRO A 90 -7.71 -21.38 -3.08
N ALA A 91 -8.75 -20.81 -2.45
CA ALA A 91 -8.70 -19.45 -1.90
C ALA A 91 -7.64 -19.30 -0.81
N ARG A 92 -7.50 -20.27 0.08
CA ARG A 92 -6.47 -20.30 1.13
C ARG A 92 -5.07 -20.47 0.55
N ILE A 93 -4.91 -21.34 -0.45
CA ILE A 93 -3.62 -21.50 -1.15
C ILE A 93 -3.21 -20.19 -1.78
N TRP A 94 -4.11 -19.52 -2.49
CA TRP A 94 -3.86 -18.17 -3.06
C TRP A 94 -3.34 -17.20 -2.01
N VAL A 95 -4.06 -17.08 -0.89
CA VAL A 95 -3.67 -16.17 0.20
C VAL A 95 -2.28 -16.53 0.74
N GLN A 96 -1.99 -17.82 0.98
CA GLN A 96 -0.70 -18.24 1.51
C GLN A 96 0.45 -17.97 0.54
N VAL A 97 0.27 -18.22 -0.75
CA VAL A 97 1.28 -17.99 -1.77
C VAL A 97 1.58 -16.50 -1.90
N PHE A 98 0.57 -15.68 -2.21
CA PHE A 98 0.79 -14.28 -2.56
C PHE A 98 1.08 -13.37 -1.36
N ARG A 99 0.71 -13.73 -0.14
CA ARG A 99 1.14 -12.98 1.06
C ARG A 99 2.59 -13.21 1.43
N ASN A 100 3.13 -14.38 1.13
CA ASN A 100 4.49 -14.75 1.50
C ASN A 100 5.49 -14.61 0.34
N ALA A 101 5.02 -14.29 -0.87
CA ALA A 101 5.88 -14.07 -2.02
C ALA A 101 6.56 -12.69 -1.95
N PRO A 102 7.86 -12.58 -2.25
CA PRO A 102 8.55 -11.30 -2.37
C PRO A 102 7.93 -10.48 -3.52
N TRP A 103 7.55 -9.24 -3.24
CA TRP A 103 6.85 -8.38 -4.22
C TRP A 103 7.67 -8.14 -5.49
N LEU A 104 8.98 -7.94 -5.34
CA LEU A 104 9.87 -7.77 -6.48
C LEU A 104 9.82 -8.97 -7.41
N VAL A 105 9.81 -10.19 -6.86
CA VAL A 105 9.72 -11.42 -7.67
C VAL A 105 8.40 -11.49 -8.42
N LEU A 106 7.29 -11.08 -7.80
CA LEU A 106 5.98 -11.04 -8.47
C LEU A 106 5.95 -10.02 -9.60
N ILE A 107 6.57 -8.85 -9.40
CA ILE A 107 6.69 -7.82 -10.43
C ILE A 107 7.52 -8.34 -11.62
N TYR A 108 8.69 -8.92 -11.35
CA TYR A 108 9.51 -9.53 -12.40
C TYR A 108 8.76 -10.65 -13.13
N PHE A 109 8.09 -11.53 -12.38
CA PHE A 109 7.31 -12.63 -12.96
C PHE A 109 6.24 -12.09 -13.93
N THR A 110 5.44 -11.11 -13.50
CA THR A 110 4.38 -10.57 -14.36
C THR A 110 4.95 -9.78 -15.55
N THR A 111 6.06 -9.08 -15.38
CA THR A 111 6.66 -8.30 -16.47
C THR A 111 7.24 -9.20 -17.55
N TYR A 112 7.92 -10.29 -17.19
CA TYR A 112 8.64 -11.12 -18.16
C TYR A 112 7.86 -12.35 -18.64
N VAL A 113 6.84 -12.83 -17.88
CA VAL A 113 6.00 -13.95 -18.31
C VAL A 113 4.86 -13.48 -19.21
N PHE A 114 4.30 -12.30 -18.99
CA PHE A 114 3.28 -11.77 -19.89
C PHE A 114 3.88 -11.23 -21.19
N PRO A 115 3.19 -11.41 -22.32
CA PRO A 115 3.66 -10.90 -23.61
C PRO A 115 3.69 -9.36 -23.64
N PHE A 116 4.50 -8.78 -24.53
CA PHE A 116 4.53 -7.32 -24.75
C PHE A 116 3.34 -6.81 -25.54
N GLU A 117 2.70 -7.70 -26.31
CA GLU A 117 1.52 -7.40 -27.12
C GLU A 117 0.49 -8.53 -26.97
N LEU A 118 -0.77 -8.16 -26.91
CA LEU A 118 -1.89 -9.10 -26.88
C LEU A 118 -2.51 -9.17 -28.28
N HIS A 119 -2.61 -10.37 -28.82
CA HIS A 119 -3.28 -10.63 -30.08
C HIS A 119 -4.76 -10.92 -29.82
N ILE A 120 -5.63 -9.93 -30.12
CA ILE A 120 -7.10 -10.07 -29.96
C ILE A 120 -7.77 -9.96 -31.33
N GLY A 121 -8.17 -11.08 -31.89
CA GLY A 121 -8.77 -11.14 -33.23
C GLY A 121 -7.76 -10.76 -34.31
N LYS A 122 -7.93 -9.65 -34.98
CA LYS A 122 -7.04 -9.11 -36.02
C LYS A 122 -6.15 -7.97 -35.54
N SER A 123 -6.28 -7.56 -34.28
CA SER A 123 -5.58 -6.40 -33.73
C SER A 123 -4.50 -6.80 -32.73
N TRP A 124 -3.34 -6.13 -32.83
CA TRP A 124 -2.29 -6.19 -31.82
C TRP A 124 -2.46 -5.03 -30.86
N ILE A 125 -2.63 -5.32 -29.59
CA ILE A 125 -2.79 -4.33 -28.53
C ILE A 125 -1.54 -4.37 -27.66
N ALA A 126 -0.85 -3.24 -27.54
CA ALA A 126 0.31 -3.11 -26.65
C ALA A 126 -0.10 -3.42 -25.21
N PHE A 127 0.70 -4.25 -24.53
CA PHE A 127 0.53 -4.58 -23.13
C PHE A 127 1.72 -3.99 -22.34
N PRO A 128 1.65 -2.71 -21.95
CA PRO A 128 2.76 -1.96 -21.41
C PRO A 128 3.18 -2.46 -20.02
N ASP A 129 4.44 -2.30 -19.67
CA ASP A 129 5.04 -2.84 -18.45
C ASP A 129 4.40 -2.29 -17.17
N TRP A 130 3.94 -1.03 -17.16
CA TRP A 130 3.22 -0.49 -16.01
C TRP A 130 1.92 -1.24 -15.69
N VAL A 131 1.22 -1.79 -16.69
CA VAL A 131 0.03 -2.65 -16.47
C VAL A 131 0.44 -3.98 -15.86
N LYS A 132 1.54 -4.58 -16.34
CA LYS A 132 2.09 -5.83 -15.80
C LYS A 132 2.53 -5.66 -14.35
N VAL A 133 3.21 -4.55 -14.02
CA VAL A 133 3.57 -4.18 -12.65
C VAL A 133 2.31 -4.02 -11.79
N THR A 134 1.27 -3.38 -12.33
CA THR A 134 -0.02 -3.23 -11.62
C THR A 134 -0.61 -4.60 -11.26
N ILE A 135 -0.58 -5.58 -12.17
CA ILE A 135 -1.04 -6.96 -11.91
C ILE A 135 -0.14 -7.63 -10.87
N GLY A 136 1.19 -7.44 -10.97
CA GLY A 136 2.17 -7.96 -10.02
C GLY A 136 1.92 -7.48 -8.59
N LEU A 137 1.56 -6.20 -8.41
CA LEU A 137 1.20 -5.62 -7.11
C LEU A 137 -0.23 -5.94 -6.68
N ALA A 138 -1.17 -6.09 -7.61
CA ALA A 138 -2.56 -6.44 -7.30
C ALA A 138 -2.69 -7.86 -6.72
N SER A 139 -1.81 -8.79 -7.10
CA SER A 139 -1.81 -10.16 -6.61
C SER A 139 -1.59 -10.26 -5.09
N PRO A 140 -0.49 -9.74 -4.51
CA PRO A 140 -0.31 -9.70 -3.05
C PRO A 140 -1.31 -8.77 -2.37
N ALA A 141 -1.76 -7.69 -3.04
CA ALA A 141 -2.83 -6.84 -2.52
C ALA A 141 -4.12 -7.64 -2.30
N SER A 142 -4.52 -8.47 -3.28
CA SER A 142 -5.71 -9.33 -3.18
C SER A 142 -5.63 -10.31 -2.02
N ALA A 143 -4.47 -10.93 -1.82
CA ALA A 143 -4.24 -11.87 -0.73
C ALA A 143 -4.30 -11.17 0.66
N ASN A 144 -3.74 -9.96 0.77
CA ASN A 144 -3.81 -9.18 2.01
C ASN A 144 -5.24 -8.68 2.28
N VAL A 145 -5.98 -8.21 1.27
CA VAL A 145 -7.39 -7.79 1.43
C VAL A 145 -8.27 -8.98 1.83
N ALA A 146 -8.06 -10.18 1.25
CA ALA A 146 -8.76 -11.40 1.65
C ALA A 146 -8.55 -11.72 3.13
N GLU A 147 -7.33 -11.56 3.62
CA GLU A 147 -7.00 -11.79 5.03
C GLU A 147 -7.57 -10.69 5.96
N ILE A 148 -7.55 -9.43 5.52
CA ILE A 148 -8.21 -8.32 6.23
C ILE A 148 -9.70 -8.62 6.38
N PHE A 149 -10.36 -9.06 5.31
CA PHE A 149 -11.78 -9.44 5.34
C PHE A 149 -12.04 -10.60 6.29
N ARG A 150 -11.25 -11.68 6.19
CA ARG A 150 -11.36 -12.84 7.09
C ARG A 150 -11.13 -12.45 8.56
N GLY A 151 -10.11 -11.62 8.83
CA GLY A 151 -9.81 -11.11 10.16
C GLY A 151 -10.93 -10.24 10.71
N ALA A 152 -11.54 -9.38 9.89
CA ALA A 152 -12.67 -8.55 10.29
C ALA A 152 -13.88 -9.39 10.69
N ILE A 153 -14.23 -10.42 9.92
CA ILE A 153 -15.32 -11.35 10.30
C ILE A 153 -15.01 -12.06 11.62
N GLY A 154 -13.77 -12.57 11.76
CA GLY A 154 -13.34 -13.29 12.97
C GLY A 154 -13.27 -12.40 14.22
N SER A 155 -13.19 -11.09 14.06
CA SER A 155 -13.15 -10.13 15.18
C SER A 155 -14.53 -9.78 15.74
N ILE A 156 -15.63 -10.20 15.08
CA ILE A 156 -16.98 -9.97 15.56
C ILE A 156 -17.28 -10.96 16.70
N PRO A 157 -17.67 -10.48 17.90
CA PRO A 157 -17.97 -11.34 19.04
C PRO A 157 -19.08 -12.37 18.76
N SER A 158 -18.94 -13.59 19.29
CA SER A 158 -19.95 -14.67 19.12
C SER A 158 -21.32 -14.24 19.64
N THR A 159 -21.37 -13.39 20.66
CA THR A 159 -22.61 -12.82 21.21
C THR A 159 -23.46 -12.10 20.16
N GLN A 160 -22.86 -11.43 19.18
CA GLN A 160 -23.60 -10.81 18.07
C GLN A 160 -24.31 -11.85 17.20
N TRP A 161 -23.65 -12.97 16.95
CA TRP A 161 -24.22 -14.10 16.20
C TRP A 161 -25.32 -14.79 16.96
N GLU A 162 -25.15 -15.00 18.26
CA GLU A 162 -26.10 -15.67 19.15
C GLU A 162 -27.35 -14.82 19.35
N ALA A 163 -27.19 -13.53 19.68
CA ALA A 163 -28.31 -12.60 19.84
C ALA A 163 -29.15 -12.50 18.56
N SER A 164 -28.48 -12.45 17.39
CA SER A 164 -29.18 -12.40 16.09
C SER A 164 -29.99 -13.68 15.82
N ARG A 165 -29.46 -14.84 16.20
CA ARG A 165 -30.18 -16.12 16.08
C ARG A 165 -31.38 -16.19 17.00
N SER A 166 -31.27 -15.67 18.24
CA SER A 166 -32.38 -15.60 19.20
C SER A 166 -33.55 -14.74 18.72
N LEU A 167 -33.25 -13.76 17.83
CA LEU A 167 -34.23 -12.94 17.12
C LEU A 167 -34.79 -13.59 15.86
N ALA A 168 -34.50 -14.90 15.63
CA ALA A 168 -34.93 -15.69 14.47
C ALA A 168 -34.44 -15.16 13.11
N PHE A 169 -33.35 -14.37 13.06
CA PHE A 169 -32.74 -13.95 11.80
C PHE A 169 -32.14 -15.16 11.06
N THR A 170 -32.36 -15.21 9.75
CA THR A 170 -31.70 -16.17 8.88
C THR A 170 -30.18 -15.85 8.78
N ARG A 171 -29.36 -16.85 8.42
CA ARG A 171 -27.89 -16.66 8.25
C ARG A 171 -27.55 -15.52 7.29
N GLY A 172 -28.30 -15.37 6.19
CA GLY A 172 -28.11 -14.30 5.22
C GLY A 172 -28.43 -12.92 5.79
N GLN A 173 -29.52 -12.80 6.56
CA GLN A 173 -29.88 -11.55 7.26
C GLN A 173 -28.84 -11.16 8.31
N ILE A 174 -28.39 -12.11 9.12
CA ILE A 174 -27.32 -11.87 10.11
C ILE A 174 -26.07 -11.32 9.41
N PHE A 175 -25.62 -12.01 8.36
CA PHE A 175 -24.41 -11.62 7.65
C PHE A 175 -24.54 -10.24 7.00
N ARG A 176 -25.61 -10.00 6.23
CA ARG A 176 -25.79 -8.77 5.46
C ARG A 176 -26.12 -7.56 6.33
N SER A 177 -26.99 -7.72 7.35
CA SER A 177 -27.54 -6.59 8.10
C SER A 177 -26.78 -6.29 9.40
N ILE A 178 -26.04 -7.26 9.95
CA ILE A 178 -25.38 -7.11 11.25
C ILE A 178 -23.87 -7.23 11.12
N ILE A 179 -23.37 -8.31 10.51
CA ILE A 179 -21.94 -8.62 10.49
C ILE A 179 -21.20 -7.76 9.47
N LEU A 180 -21.65 -7.74 8.21
CA LEU A 180 -20.95 -7.06 7.12
C LEU A 180 -20.77 -5.55 7.36
N PRO A 181 -21.75 -4.79 7.86
CA PRO A 181 -21.56 -3.36 8.16
C PRO A 181 -20.53 -3.12 9.28
N GLN A 182 -20.43 -4.01 10.26
CA GLN A 182 -19.42 -3.95 11.31
C GLN A 182 -18.02 -4.31 10.77
N CYS A 183 -17.94 -5.36 9.94
CA CYS A 183 -16.70 -5.75 9.28
C CYS A 183 -16.11 -4.62 8.45
N PHE A 184 -16.93 -3.89 7.66
CA PHE A 184 -16.46 -2.79 6.82
C PHE A 184 -15.70 -1.73 7.63
N LYS A 185 -16.24 -1.33 8.78
CA LYS A 185 -15.59 -0.36 9.67
C LYS A 185 -14.24 -0.87 10.20
N ARG A 186 -14.16 -2.17 10.52
CA ARG A 186 -12.93 -2.82 11.00
C ARG A 186 -11.89 -3.08 9.92
N MET A 187 -12.33 -3.22 8.67
CA MET A 187 -11.44 -3.40 7.51
C MET A 187 -10.75 -2.11 7.08
N LEU A 188 -11.40 -0.96 7.28
CA LEU A 188 -10.95 0.31 6.72
C LEU A 188 -9.53 0.71 7.14
N PRO A 189 -9.14 0.69 8.45
CA PRO A 189 -7.78 1.05 8.85
C PRO A 189 -6.69 0.14 8.25
N PRO A 190 -6.76 -1.20 8.36
CA PRO A 190 -5.75 -2.07 7.79
C PRO A 190 -5.71 -2.00 6.25
N TRP A 191 -6.84 -1.73 5.59
CA TRP A 191 -6.90 -1.51 4.14
C TRP A 191 -6.16 -0.22 3.74
N MET A 192 -6.35 0.88 4.48
CA MET A 192 -5.64 2.14 4.23
C MET A 192 -4.13 2.00 4.45
N ASN A 193 -3.73 1.25 5.49
CA ASN A 193 -2.33 0.93 5.71
C ASN A 193 -1.74 0.12 4.54
N LEU A 194 -2.48 -0.89 4.06
CA LEU A 194 -2.08 -1.68 2.89
C LEU A 194 -1.91 -0.79 1.66
N TYR A 195 -2.81 0.18 1.43
CA TYR A 195 -2.69 1.12 0.33
C TYR A 195 -1.39 1.93 0.40
N ALA A 196 -1.04 2.47 1.57
CA ALA A 196 0.22 3.19 1.75
C ALA A 196 1.44 2.31 1.46
N VAL A 197 1.41 1.05 1.91
CA VAL A 197 2.48 0.07 1.66
C VAL A 197 2.59 -0.27 0.17
N ILE A 198 1.46 -0.45 -0.55
CA ILE A 198 1.45 -0.68 -2.00
C ILE A 198 2.01 0.54 -2.73
N THR A 199 1.64 1.76 -2.33
CA THR A 199 2.17 2.99 -2.94
C THR A 199 3.69 3.05 -2.81
N MET A 200 4.25 2.75 -1.64
CA MET A 200 5.71 2.64 -1.48
C MET A 200 6.31 1.50 -2.32
N GLY A 201 5.58 0.40 -2.49
CA GLY A 201 5.98 -0.73 -3.32
C GLY A 201 6.05 -0.41 -4.82
N THR A 202 5.34 0.62 -5.31
CA THR A 202 5.42 1.02 -6.72
C THR A 202 6.81 1.50 -7.13
N ALA A 203 7.63 1.94 -6.19
CA ALA A 203 9.03 2.29 -6.42
C ALA A 203 9.87 1.15 -7.06
N LEU A 204 9.42 -0.11 -6.90
CA LEU A 204 10.05 -1.26 -7.54
C LEU A 204 9.77 -1.34 -9.05
N ALA A 205 8.84 -0.54 -9.58
CA ALA A 205 8.49 -0.52 -10.99
C ALA A 205 9.65 -0.03 -11.89
N SER A 206 10.49 0.86 -11.36
CA SER A 206 11.69 1.33 -12.03
C SER A 206 12.66 0.20 -12.41
N LEU A 207 12.72 -0.87 -11.61
CA LEU A 207 13.62 -2.00 -11.81
C LEU A 207 13.23 -2.88 -13.02
N VAL A 208 12.03 -2.72 -13.55
CA VAL A 208 11.53 -3.45 -14.73
C VAL A 208 11.27 -2.51 -15.92
N GLY A 209 11.86 -1.30 -15.90
CA GLY A 209 11.83 -0.37 -17.02
C GLY A 209 10.57 0.51 -17.10
N VAL A 210 9.79 0.59 -16.06
CA VAL A 210 8.67 1.55 -15.98
C VAL A 210 9.21 2.94 -15.68
N HIS A 211 8.86 3.92 -16.50
CA HIS A 211 9.22 5.32 -16.29
C HIS A 211 8.39 5.92 -15.15
N ASP A 212 8.83 5.65 -13.93
CA ASP A 212 8.24 6.15 -12.68
C ASP A 212 9.09 7.28 -12.07
N LEU A 213 8.78 7.67 -10.84
CA LEU A 213 9.51 8.71 -10.12
C LEU A 213 11.00 8.34 -9.90
N ILE A 214 11.29 7.06 -9.58
CA ILE A 214 12.67 6.62 -9.31
C ILE A 214 13.48 6.54 -10.61
N ASP A 215 12.91 5.99 -11.66
CA ASP A 215 13.55 5.94 -12.98
C ASP A 215 13.85 7.36 -13.51
N THR A 216 12.87 8.28 -13.39
CA THR A 216 13.04 9.69 -13.75
C THR A 216 14.15 10.35 -12.93
N ALA A 217 14.22 10.08 -11.63
CA ALA A 217 15.29 10.61 -10.77
C ALA A 217 16.67 10.05 -11.16
N GLN A 218 16.74 8.79 -11.53
CA GLN A 218 17.97 8.16 -11.99
C GLN A 218 18.46 8.74 -13.33
N ILE A 219 17.55 8.92 -14.28
CA ILE A 219 17.85 9.59 -15.57
C ILE A 219 18.37 11.01 -15.33
N ALA A 220 17.67 11.79 -14.51
CA ALA A 220 18.06 13.15 -14.18
C ALA A 220 19.45 13.20 -13.49
N SER A 221 19.68 12.31 -12.52
CA SER A 221 20.97 12.22 -11.82
C SER A 221 22.13 11.91 -12.78
N ASN A 222 21.92 10.98 -13.69
CA ASN A 222 22.93 10.61 -14.70
C ASN A 222 23.17 11.72 -15.72
N THR A 223 22.12 12.48 -16.09
CA THR A 223 22.20 13.57 -17.06
C THR A 223 22.93 14.78 -16.50
N VAL A 224 22.59 15.20 -15.28
CA VAL A 224 23.20 16.36 -14.61
C VAL A 224 24.61 16.05 -14.11
N ASN A 225 24.86 14.81 -13.70
CA ASN A 225 26.16 14.28 -13.27
C ASN A 225 26.88 15.15 -12.20
N LEU A 226 26.13 15.67 -11.23
CA LEU A 226 26.60 16.41 -10.07
C LEU A 226 26.26 15.67 -8.79
N THR A 227 27.26 15.30 -7.97
CA THR A 227 27.04 14.56 -6.70
C THR A 227 26.02 15.26 -5.80
N GLY A 228 26.10 16.60 -5.68
CA GLY A 228 25.13 17.38 -4.89
C GLY A 228 23.70 17.26 -5.42
N PHE A 229 23.52 17.22 -6.73
CA PHE A 229 22.22 17.04 -7.37
C PHE A 229 21.69 15.62 -7.14
N THR A 230 22.52 14.59 -7.26
CA THR A 230 22.14 13.22 -6.97
C THR A 230 21.56 13.06 -5.56
N VAL A 231 22.23 13.63 -4.55
CA VAL A 231 21.73 13.60 -3.18
C VAL A 231 20.40 14.34 -3.06
N LEU A 232 20.30 15.54 -3.65
CA LEU A 232 19.09 16.36 -3.57
C LEU A 232 17.89 15.71 -4.26
N ILE A 233 18.08 15.12 -5.45
CA ILE A 233 16.97 14.50 -6.21
C ILE A 233 16.42 13.26 -5.49
N TYR A 234 17.27 12.36 -4.97
CA TYR A 234 16.80 11.20 -4.21
C TYR A 234 16.16 11.60 -2.87
N PHE A 235 16.63 12.67 -2.24
CA PHE A 235 15.95 13.22 -1.09
C PHE A 235 14.58 13.81 -1.45
N SER A 236 14.46 14.43 -2.61
CA SER A 236 13.16 14.92 -3.12
C SER A 236 12.19 13.78 -3.42
N VAL A 237 12.68 12.67 -3.97
CA VAL A 237 11.90 11.42 -4.16
C VAL A 237 11.38 10.92 -2.82
N LEU A 238 12.25 10.82 -1.81
CA LEU A 238 11.86 10.41 -0.46
C LEU A 238 10.81 11.35 0.13
N ALA A 239 11.00 12.67 -0.04
CA ALA A 239 10.07 13.68 0.47
C ALA A 239 8.70 13.59 -0.21
N LEU A 240 8.62 13.32 -1.51
CA LEU A 240 7.36 13.14 -2.24
C LEU A 240 6.60 11.91 -1.75
N PHE A 241 7.24 10.75 -1.65
CA PHE A 241 6.61 9.55 -1.08
C PHE A 241 6.16 9.78 0.36
N PHE A 242 7.00 10.43 1.18
CA PHE A 242 6.64 10.76 2.55
C PHE A 242 5.43 11.70 2.61
N ALA A 243 5.44 12.78 1.82
CA ALA A 243 4.36 13.77 1.80
C ALA A 243 3.02 13.14 1.38
N TYR A 244 3.04 12.12 0.54
CA TYR A 244 1.85 11.40 0.11
C TYR A 244 1.40 10.35 1.13
N CYS A 245 2.30 9.50 1.60
CA CYS A 245 1.97 8.38 2.48
C CYS A 245 1.71 8.81 3.94
N TYR A 246 2.35 9.89 4.41
CA TYR A 246 2.20 10.36 5.80
C TYR A 246 0.77 10.78 6.16
N PRO A 247 0.04 11.59 5.36
CA PRO A 247 -1.37 11.90 5.62
C PRO A 247 -2.24 10.63 5.69
N ILE A 248 -2.02 9.67 4.79
CA ILE A 248 -2.75 8.40 4.77
C ILE A 248 -2.53 7.65 6.08
N SER A 249 -1.29 7.52 6.52
CA SER A 249 -0.93 6.89 7.79
C SER A 249 -1.56 7.61 9.01
N ARG A 250 -1.62 8.94 9.00
CA ARG A 250 -2.27 9.72 10.08
C ARG A 250 -3.78 9.49 10.13
N ILE A 251 -4.43 9.45 8.97
CA ILE A 251 -5.86 9.15 8.87
C ILE A 251 -6.13 7.71 9.32
N THR A 252 -5.28 6.75 8.93
CA THR A 252 -5.36 5.35 9.37
C THR A 252 -5.34 5.26 10.90
N GLN A 253 -4.36 5.88 11.56
CA GLN A 253 -4.25 5.88 13.02
C GLN A 253 -5.46 6.54 13.72
N PHE A 254 -6.01 7.60 13.11
CA PHE A 254 -7.24 8.22 13.62
C PHE A 254 -8.43 7.26 13.55
N LEU A 255 -8.61 6.57 12.43
CA LEU A 255 -9.68 5.60 12.24
C LEU A 255 -9.52 4.37 13.14
N GLU A 256 -8.30 3.87 13.32
CA GLU A 256 -8.02 2.79 14.27
C GLU A 256 -8.50 3.15 15.68
N ARG A 257 -8.14 4.33 16.17
CA ARG A 257 -8.60 4.80 17.51
C ARG A 257 -10.11 4.96 17.59
N ARG A 258 -10.76 5.41 16.51
CA ARG A 258 -12.20 5.62 16.46
C ARG A 258 -12.98 4.32 16.44
N TYR A 259 -12.47 3.28 15.76
CA TYR A 259 -13.16 2.00 15.58
C TYR A 259 -12.67 0.88 16.50
N ALA A 260 -11.59 1.10 17.27
CA ALA A 260 -11.08 0.12 18.24
C ALA A 260 -12.03 -0.12 19.42
N PHE A 261 -12.94 0.82 19.72
CA PHE A 261 -13.86 0.79 20.87
C PHE A 261 -15.34 0.62 20.47
N SER A 262 -15.61 0.20 19.23
CA SER A 262 -17.00 0.02 18.74
C SER A 262 -17.36 -1.44 18.62
#